data_dcefda3ea6bbf6968b1b432e1a810e66
#
_entry.id   dcefda3ea6bbf6968b1b432e1a810e66
#
_cell.length_a   1.000
_cell.length_b   1.000
_cell.length_c   1.000
_cell.angle_alpha   90.00
_cell.angle_beta   90.00
_cell.angle_gamma   90.00
#
_symmetry.space_group_name_H-M   'P 1'
#
loop_
_entity.id
_entity.type
_entity.pdbx_description
1 polymer ?
#
loop_
_entity_poly.entity_id
_entity_poly.type
_entity_poly.pdbx_seq_one_letter_code
_entity_poly.pdbx_strand_id
1 'polypeptide(L)'
;MPCRYVIDTEHGLVISTAWDRVTFDEVNAHQNRLAEDPSFDPDFKQLVDATKVTDLEVSIEEAKKIFGRKTFSAASRCAFLGKGLVILGMGRLIEAQAALFEGRESVRVFSDRQKALKWLGMENLP
;
A
#
# COMPACT_ATOMS: atom_id res chain seq x y z
N MET A 1 5.10 -13.56 10.24
CA MET A 1 4.78 -12.89 8.97
C MET A 1 5.21 -11.42 9.06
N PRO A 2 5.99 -10.84 8.05
CA PRO A 2 6.46 -9.45 8.11
C PRO A 2 5.43 -8.43 7.63
N CYS A 3 4.16 -8.82 7.56
CA CYS A 3 3.07 -7.93 7.17
C CYS A 3 1.83 -8.20 8.01
N ARG A 4 1.12 -7.14 8.34
CA ARG A 4 -0.19 -7.22 8.98
C ARG A 4 -1.05 -6.06 8.52
N TYR A 5 -2.36 -6.13 8.76
CA TYR A 5 -3.26 -5.03 8.48
C TYR A 5 -4.30 -4.84 9.58
N VAL A 6 -4.82 -3.63 9.66
CA VAL A 6 -5.97 -3.28 10.49
C VAL A 6 -6.96 -2.56 9.58
N ILE A 7 -8.23 -2.87 9.70
CA ILE A 7 -9.29 -2.21 8.93
C ILE A 7 -10.05 -1.27 9.88
N ASP A 8 -9.97 0.02 9.58
CA ASP A 8 -10.77 1.05 10.25
C ASP A 8 -12.03 1.27 9.42
N THR A 9 -13.10 0.56 9.77
CA THR A 9 -14.36 0.61 9.02
C THR A 9 -15.06 1.94 9.15
N GLU A 10 -14.85 2.63 10.26
CA GLU A 10 -15.44 3.95 10.49
C GLU A 10 -14.92 5.00 9.50
N HIS A 11 -13.62 4.95 9.21
CA HIS A 11 -12.97 5.92 8.33
C HIS A 11 -12.72 5.38 6.93
N GLY A 12 -13.03 4.12 6.66
CA GLY A 12 -12.78 3.52 5.35
C GLY A 12 -11.30 3.42 5.01
N LEU A 13 -10.49 3.00 5.98
CA LEU A 13 -9.04 2.95 5.82
C LEU A 13 -8.48 1.60 6.23
N VAL A 14 -7.70 1.01 5.34
CA VAL A 14 -6.86 -0.15 5.65
C VAL A 14 -5.47 0.35 5.98
N ILE A 15 -4.96 0.01 7.15
CA ILE A 15 -3.58 0.32 7.55
C ILE A 15 -2.79 -0.99 7.49
N SER A 16 -1.92 -1.10 6.50
CA SER A 16 -1.03 -2.24 6.32
C SER A 16 0.36 -1.87 6.84
N THR A 17 0.92 -2.69 7.71
CA THR A 17 2.25 -2.47 8.28
C THR A 17 3.15 -3.62 7.85
N ALA A 18 4.32 -3.29 7.35
CA ALA A 18 5.34 -4.25 6.96
C ALA A 18 6.66 -3.93 7.65
N TRP A 19 7.49 -4.95 7.86
CA TRP A 19 8.80 -4.80 8.52
C TRP A 19 9.78 -5.83 7.99
N ASP A 20 11.07 -5.56 8.20
CA ASP A 20 12.19 -6.41 7.81
C ASP A 20 12.19 -6.69 6.30
N ARG A 21 12.45 -7.93 5.91
CA ARG A 21 12.50 -8.36 4.52
C ARG A 21 11.09 -8.77 4.06
N VAL A 22 10.60 -8.15 3.00
CA VAL A 22 9.28 -8.42 2.43
C VAL A 22 9.43 -8.93 1.00
N THR A 23 8.84 -10.09 0.71
CA THR A 23 8.86 -10.72 -0.61
C THR A 23 7.51 -10.55 -1.31
N PHE A 24 7.49 -10.80 -2.63
CA PHE A 24 6.25 -10.80 -3.39
C PHE A 24 5.23 -11.79 -2.84
N ASP A 25 5.66 -13.00 -2.47
CA ASP A 25 4.74 -14.02 -1.92
C ASP A 25 4.05 -13.54 -0.65
N GLU A 26 4.78 -12.80 0.19
CA GLU A 26 4.22 -12.25 1.42
C GLU A 26 3.23 -11.11 1.15
N VAL A 27 3.52 -10.26 0.17
CA VAL A 27 2.59 -9.22 -0.28
C VAL A 27 1.32 -9.86 -0.85
N ASN A 28 1.49 -10.87 -1.69
CA ASN A 28 0.37 -11.58 -2.31
C ASN A 28 -0.51 -12.28 -1.27
N ALA A 29 0.10 -12.94 -0.28
CA ALA A 29 -0.62 -13.57 0.82
C ALA A 29 -1.40 -12.53 1.66
N HIS A 30 -0.80 -11.37 1.91
CA HIS A 30 -1.45 -10.26 2.60
C HIS A 30 -2.69 -9.79 1.82
N GLN A 31 -2.58 -9.63 0.51
CA GLN A 31 -3.70 -9.24 -0.34
C GLN A 31 -4.81 -10.29 -0.35
N ASN A 32 -4.46 -11.57 -0.34
CA ASN A 32 -5.43 -12.66 -0.26
C ASN A 32 -6.24 -12.59 1.05
N ARG A 33 -5.56 -12.38 2.18
CA ARG A 33 -6.24 -12.27 3.47
C ARG A 33 -7.16 -11.06 3.50
N LEU A 34 -6.70 -9.94 2.98
CA LEU A 34 -7.48 -8.70 2.94
C LEU A 34 -8.75 -8.87 2.07
N ALA A 35 -8.60 -9.45 0.89
CA ALA A 35 -9.72 -9.65 -0.04
C ALA A 35 -10.81 -10.58 0.54
N GLU A 36 -10.44 -11.48 1.43
CA GLU A 36 -11.36 -12.43 2.08
C GLU A 36 -11.94 -11.91 3.39
N ASP A 37 -11.45 -10.78 3.89
CA ASP A 37 -11.91 -10.23 5.17
C ASP A 37 -13.30 -9.62 5.02
N PRO A 38 -14.29 -10.07 5.81
CA PRO A 38 -15.66 -9.56 5.68
C PRO A 38 -15.82 -8.07 6.01
N SER A 39 -14.86 -7.48 6.70
CA SER A 39 -14.85 -6.03 7.01
C SER A 39 -14.25 -5.19 5.90
N PHE A 40 -13.67 -5.82 4.86
CA PHE A 40 -13.02 -5.10 3.78
C PHE A 40 -14.00 -4.66 2.72
N ASP A 41 -13.87 -3.39 2.29
CA ASP A 41 -14.59 -2.85 1.15
C ASP A 41 -13.53 -2.38 0.13
N PRO A 42 -13.61 -2.83 -1.14
CA PRO A 42 -12.63 -2.39 -2.17
C PRO A 42 -12.52 -0.88 -2.36
N ASP A 43 -13.52 -0.12 -1.96
CA ASP A 43 -13.48 1.35 -2.05
C ASP A 43 -12.72 2.00 -0.89
N PHE A 44 -12.33 1.23 0.13
CA PHE A 44 -11.51 1.74 1.21
C PHE A 44 -10.14 2.19 0.68
N LYS A 45 -9.58 3.21 1.30
CA LYS A 45 -8.23 3.66 1.02
C LYS A 45 -7.22 2.85 1.83
N GLN A 46 -5.96 2.91 1.45
CA GLN A 46 -4.91 2.16 2.11
C GLN A 46 -3.72 3.05 2.48
N LEU A 47 -3.24 2.89 3.70
CA LEU A 47 -1.94 3.40 4.13
C LEU A 47 -1.02 2.19 4.33
N VAL A 48 0.05 2.13 3.54
CA VAL A 48 1.08 1.10 3.71
C VAL A 48 2.24 1.72 4.47
N ASP A 49 2.44 1.28 5.71
CA ASP A 49 3.57 1.71 6.53
C ASP A 49 4.74 0.73 6.31
N ALA A 50 5.70 1.16 5.50
CA ALA A 50 6.91 0.41 5.20
C ALA A 50 8.15 1.05 5.86
N THR A 51 7.96 1.87 6.89
CA THR A 51 9.07 2.57 7.55
C THR A 51 10.06 1.64 8.24
N LYS A 52 9.65 0.41 8.56
CA LYS A 52 10.50 -0.61 9.18
C LYS A 52 10.92 -1.71 8.20
N VAL A 53 10.62 -1.56 6.93
CA VAL A 53 11.08 -2.48 5.89
C VAL A 53 12.55 -2.20 5.60
N THR A 54 13.38 -3.26 5.63
CA THR A 54 14.81 -3.17 5.34
C THR A 54 15.14 -3.64 3.94
N ASP A 55 14.32 -4.52 3.37
CA ASP A 55 14.52 -5.07 2.03
C ASP A 55 13.16 -5.40 1.41
N LEU A 56 12.89 -4.86 0.24
CA LEU A 56 11.64 -5.11 -0.49
C LEU A 56 11.98 -5.86 -1.78
N GLU A 57 11.68 -7.16 -1.79
CA GLU A 57 11.98 -8.06 -2.91
C GLU A 57 10.75 -8.23 -3.80
N VAL A 58 10.42 -7.17 -4.54
CA VAL A 58 9.32 -7.16 -5.49
C VAL A 58 9.86 -6.61 -6.81
N SER A 59 9.83 -7.43 -7.86
CA SER A 59 10.25 -7.01 -9.19
C SER A 59 9.16 -6.14 -9.85
N ILE A 60 9.50 -5.48 -10.96
CA ILE A 60 8.54 -4.71 -11.75
C ILE A 60 7.41 -5.61 -12.25
N GLU A 61 7.74 -6.82 -12.73
CA GLU A 61 6.74 -7.77 -13.20
C GLU A 61 5.80 -8.23 -12.08
N GLU A 62 6.35 -8.44 -10.89
CA GLU A 62 5.57 -8.80 -9.71
C GLU A 62 4.67 -7.65 -9.26
N ALA A 63 5.16 -6.41 -9.31
CA ALA A 63 4.34 -5.23 -9.02
C ALA A 63 3.15 -5.12 -9.97
N LYS A 64 3.35 -5.39 -11.26
CA LYS A 64 2.26 -5.43 -12.23
C LYS A 64 1.20 -6.48 -11.87
N LYS A 65 1.61 -7.64 -11.37
CA LYS A 65 0.68 -8.68 -10.92
C LYS A 65 -0.14 -8.22 -9.72
N ILE A 66 0.48 -7.49 -8.78
CA ILE A 66 -0.23 -6.94 -7.62
C ILE A 66 -1.34 -6.00 -8.08
N PHE A 67 -1.04 -5.06 -8.97
CA PHE A 67 -2.05 -4.12 -9.48
C PHE A 67 -3.11 -4.81 -10.33
N GLY A 68 -2.73 -5.84 -11.07
CA GLY A 68 -3.66 -6.59 -11.91
C GLY A 68 -4.73 -7.36 -11.14
N ARG A 69 -4.50 -7.64 -9.86
CA ARG A 69 -5.48 -8.31 -9.00
C ARG A 69 -6.74 -7.47 -8.74
N LYS A 70 -6.61 -6.16 -8.79
CA LYS A 70 -7.71 -5.22 -8.53
C LYS A 70 -8.39 -5.47 -7.18
N THR A 71 -7.57 -5.76 -6.15
CA THR A 71 -8.06 -5.92 -4.78
C THR A 71 -8.80 -4.66 -4.31
N PHE A 72 -8.25 -3.49 -4.62
CA PHE A 72 -8.91 -2.20 -4.40
C PHE A 72 -9.56 -1.70 -5.68
N SER A 73 -10.64 -0.94 -5.50
CA SER A 73 -11.38 -0.36 -6.63
C SER A 73 -10.65 0.86 -7.22
N ALA A 74 -11.14 1.33 -8.37
CA ALA A 74 -10.65 2.55 -8.99
C ALA A 74 -10.85 3.80 -8.13
N ALA A 75 -11.78 3.77 -7.17
CA ALA A 75 -12.03 4.88 -6.26
C ALA A 75 -11.01 4.95 -5.12
N SER A 76 -10.24 3.88 -4.90
CA SER A 76 -9.26 3.81 -3.81
C SER A 76 -7.98 4.55 -4.14
N ARG A 77 -7.26 4.94 -3.08
CA ARG A 77 -5.90 5.48 -3.13
C ARG A 77 -5.04 4.74 -2.13
N CYS A 78 -3.78 4.53 -2.48
CA CYS A 78 -2.79 3.91 -1.60
C CYS A 78 -1.66 4.88 -1.34
N ALA A 79 -1.46 5.26 -0.07
CA ALA A 79 -0.30 6.01 0.35
C ALA A 79 0.77 5.04 0.84
N PHE A 80 1.95 5.09 0.25
CA PHE A 80 3.10 4.28 0.63
C PHE A 80 4.03 5.13 1.48
N LEU A 81 4.16 4.78 2.74
CA LEU A 81 5.01 5.50 3.69
C LEU A 81 6.32 4.73 3.86
N GLY A 82 7.43 5.32 3.45
CA GLY A 82 8.75 4.69 3.49
C GLY A 82 9.77 5.52 4.22
N LYS A 83 10.92 4.93 4.47
CA LYS A 83 12.06 5.58 5.12
C LYS A 83 13.35 5.09 4.47
N GLY A 84 14.28 6.01 4.22
CA GLY A 84 15.55 5.70 3.58
C GLY A 84 15.47 5.72 2.06
N LEU A 85 16.61 5.97 1.41
CA LEU A 85 16.68 6.18 -0.03
C LEU A 85 16.27 4.96 -0.86
N VAL A 86 16.67 3.75 -0.40
CA VAL A 86 16.39 2.53 -1.16
C VAL A 86 14.90 2.23 -1.16
N ILE A 87 14.27 2.23 0.00
CA ILE A 87 12.84 1.91 0.13
C ILE A 87 11.98 2.99 -0.54
N LEU A 88 12.33 4.27 -0.38
CA LEU A 88 11.62 5.35 -1.07
C LEU A 88 11.78 5.27 -2.58
N GLY A 89 12.97 4.88 -3.07
CA GLY A 89 13.21 4.68 -4.50
C GLY A 89 12.37 3.53 -5.06
N MET A 90 12.28 2.41 -4.35
CA MET A 90 11.43 1.29 -4.73
C MET A 90 9.95 1.67 -4.71
N GLY A 91 9.53 2.42 -3.70
CA GLY A 91 8.17 2.95 -3.63
C GLY A 91 7.82 3.83 -4.84
N ARG A 92 8.75 4.65 -5.29
CA ARG A 92 8.55 5.50 -6.48
C ARG A 92 8.43 4.69 -7.77
N LEU A 93 9.14 3.56 -7.88
CA LEU A 93 8.97 2.65 -9.01
C LEU A 93 7.57 2.02 -9.00
N ILE A 94 7.09 1.63 -7.84
CA ILE A 94 5.74 1.08 -7.68
C ILE A 94 4.69 2.14 -8.04
N GLU A 95 4.86 3.37 -7.57
CA GLU A 95 4.00 4.51 -7.88
C GLU A 95 3.91 4.74 -9.39
N ALA A 96 5.05 4.74 -10.09
CA ALA A 96 5.11 4.92 -11.53
C ALA A 96 4.41 3.77 -12.28
N GLN A 97 4.60 2.53 -11.85
CA GLN A 97 3.95 1.37 -12.45
C GLN A 97 2.44 1.42 -12.26
N ALA A 98 1.97 1.83 -11.08
CA ALA A 98 0.55 1.96 -10.80
C ALA A 98 -0.09 3.01 -11.71
N ALA A 99 0.56 4.16 -11.89
CA ALA A 99 0.07 5.23 -12.76
C ALA A 99 -0.05 4.77 -14.22
N LEU A 100 0.96 4.04 -14.71
CA LEU A 100 0.94 3.49 -16.07
C LEU A 100 -0.16 2.45 -16.24
N PHE A 101 -0.33 1.56 -15.25
CA PHE A 101 -1.30 0.46 -15.35
C PHE A 101 -2.74 0.96 -15.26
N GLU A 102 -3.02 1.90 -14.35
CA GLU A 102 -4.38 2.35 -14.09
C GLU A 102 -4.75 3.64 -14.83
N GLY A 103 -3.79 4.29 -15.47
CA GLY A 103 -4.02 5.54 -16.18
C GLY A 103 -4.33 6.71 -15.24
N ARG A 104 -4.03 6.59 -13.94
CA ARG A 104 -4.23 7.63 -12.93
C ARG A 104 -3.28 7.42 -11.76
N GLU A 105 -3.11 8.45 -10.95
CA GLU A 105 -2.30 8.37 -9.74
C GLU A 105 -3.08 7.70 -8.62
N SER A 106 -2.90 6.38 -8.48
CA SER A 106 -3.56 5.58 -7.45
C SER A 106 -2.65 5.29 -6.25
N VAL A 107 -1.33 5.38 -6.44
CA VAL A 107 -0.31 5.16 -5.40
C VAL A 107 0.57 6.39 -5.32
N ARG A 108 0.86 6.85 -4.11
CA ARG A 108 1.78 7.96 -3.91
C ARG A 108 2.69 7.67 -2.73
N VAL A 109 3.97 8.05 -2.88
CA VAL A 109 5.03 7.78 -1.89
C VAL A 109 5.21 8.98 -0.98
N PHE A 110 5.36 8.69 0.32
CA PHE A 110 5.59 9.70 1.34
C PHE A 110 6.69 9.25 2.30
N SER A 111 7.36 10.21 2.90
CA SER A 111 8.27 9.98 4.04
C SER A 111 7.70 10.56 5.35
N ASP A 112 6.56 11.22 5.28
CA ASP A 112 5.90 11.88 6.40
C ASP A 112 4.47 11.35 6.51
N ARG A 113 4.14 10.75 7.67
CA ARG A 113 2.81 10.16 7.92
C ARG A 113 1.67 11.17 7.80
N GLN A 114 1.87 12.40 8.30
CA GLN A 114 0.83 13.42 8.26
C GLN A 114 0.49 13.82 6.81
N LYS A 115 1.50 13.94 5.97
CA LYS A 115 1.30 14.24 4.55
C LYS A 115 0.58 13.10 3.83
N ALA A 116 0.90 11.86 4.18
CA ALA A 116 0.23 10.68 3.63
C ALA A 116 -1.25 10.69 4.00
N LEU A 117 -1.57 10.89 5.26
CA LEU A 117 -2.96 10.93 5.74
C LEU A 117 -3.73 12.09 5.11
N LYS A 118 -3.09 13.25 4.96
CA LYS A 118 -3.72 14.41 4.30
C LYS A 118 -4.10 14.10 2.86
N TRP A 119 -3.20 13.47 2.11
CA TRP A 119 -3.48 13.08 0.72
C TRP A 119 -4.62 12.08 0.62
N LEU A 120 -4.77 11.20 1.62
CA LEU A 120 -5.89 10.26 1.71
C LEU A 120 -7.19 10.92 2.18
N GLY A 121 -7.15 12.21 2.56
CA GLY A 121 -8.30 12.91 3.11
C GLY A 121 -8.59 12.56 4.57
N MET A 122 -7.59 12.10 5.31
CA MET A 122 -7.72 11.57 6.68
C MET A 122 -6.77 12.26 7.66
N GLU A 123 -6.56 13.56 7.48
CA GLU A 123 -5.58 14.32 8.27
C GLU A 123 -5.91 14.42 9.76
N ASN A 124 -7.16 14.16 10.15
CA ASN A 124 -7.58 14.22 11.54
C ASN A 124 -7.44 12.89 12.30
N LEU A 125 -6.92 11.84 11.64
CA LEU A 125 -6.68 10.56 12.28
C LEU A 125 -5.41 10.63 13.14
N PRO A 126 -5.45 10.04 14.34
CA PRO A 126 -4.27 10.02 15.23
C PRO A 126 -3.11 9.16 14.71
#